data_c1dfd37efb051e51b0e54a4a1f744612
#
_entry.id   c1dfd37efb051e51b0e54a4a1f744612
#
_cell.length_a   1.000
_cell.length_b   1.000
_cell.length_c   1.000
_cell.angle_alpha   90.00
_cell.angle_beta   90.00
_cell.angle_gamma   90.00
#
_symmetry.space_group_name_H-M   'P 1'
#
loop_
_entity.id
_entity.type
_entity.pdbx_description
1 polymer ?
#
loop_
_entity_poly.entity_id
_entity_poly.type
_entity_poly.pdbx_seq_one_letter_code
_entity_poly.pdbx_strand_id
1 'polypeptide(L)'
;MKKELDISIKQITSKIVYIETVTQEYLGKMFCRVQEHYESVKWAGKIFTLGQYREWYTREYGAFDYYSSVVGTNLPSSCSKPFIEGLFDPLSEEEQVLVELFRCRTDDFYIIGGTEEGDSTATFNHEVTHGLFGTCPEYEEQVLKLVEKTKIQNPERMTLLYEYFKENAYNEAQYDDEINAYISCDSEYLRSKNIKFRPEVVKEFEILRSRYLSIEREKVDSKFRA
;
A
#
# COMPACT_ATOMS: atom_id res chain seq x y z
N MET A 1 -11.22 -12.22 -29.73
CA MET A 1 -10.34 -12.87 -28.73
C MET A 1 -10.40 -12.02 -27.47
N LYS A 2 -10.87 -12.55 -26.33
CA LYS A 2 -10.67 -11.85 -25.06
C LYS A 2 -9.16 -11.88 -24.79
N LYS A 3 -8.53 -10.70 -24.70
CA LYS A 3 -7.15 -10.57 -24.21
C LYS A 3 -7.16 -11.17 -22.80
N GLU A 4 -6.39 -12.20 -22.57
CA GLU A 4 -6.18 -12.73 -21.22
C GLU A 4 -5.59 -11.57 -20.43
N LEU A 5 -6.24 -11.20 -19.33
CA LEU A 5 -5.75 -10.12 -18.49
C LEU A 5 -4.50 -10.65 -17.76
N ASP A 6 -3.38 -9.95 -17.89
CA ASP A 6 -2.11 -10.32 -17.25
C ASP A 6 -2.15 -10.02 -15.73
N ILE A 7 -3.28 -10.37 -15.08
CA ILE A 7 -3.52 -10.17 -13.65
C ILE A 7 -4.18 -11.39 -13.02
N SER A 8 -3.87 -11.65 -11.76
CA SER A 8 -4.65 -12.51 -10.88
C SER A 8 -5.23 -11.71 -9.71
N ILE A 9 -6.41 -12.11 -9.22
CA ILE A 9 -7.10 -11.42 -8.12
C ILE A 9 -7.35 -12.42 -7.01
N LYS A 10 -6.88 -12.10 -5.80
CA LYS A 10 -7.00 -12.96 -4.60
C LYS A 10 -7.67 -12.19 -3.48
N GLN A 11 -8.68 -12.77 -2.84
CA GLN A 11 -9.28 -12.20 -1.62
C GLN A 11 -8.40 -12.58 -0.43
N ILE A 12 -7.86 -11.59 0.30
CA ILE A 12 -6.99 -11.79 1.47
C ILE A 12 -7.79 -11.80 2.77
N THR A 13 -8.70 -10.83 2.91
CA THR A 13 -9.70 -10.75 3.98
C THR A 13 -11.04 -10.34 3.39
N SER A 14 -12.09 -10.21 4.20
CA SER A 14 -13.41 -9.74 3.68
C SER A 14 -13.33 -8.36 3.01
N LYS A 15 -12.33 -7.56 3.35
CA LYS A 15 -12.15 -6.18 2.87
C LYS A 15 -10.83 -5.93 2.13
N ILE A 16 -9.90 -6.86 2.08
CA ILE A 16 -8.61 -6.70 1.39
C ILE A 16 -8.55 -7.61 0.17
N VAL A 17 -8.29 -7.01 -0.99
CA VAL A 17 -8.12 -7.69 -2.27
C VAL A 17 -6.69 -7.51 -2.75
N TYR A 18 -6.04 -8.59 -3.15
CA TYR A 18 -4.72 -8.58 -3.76
C TYR A 18 -4.84 -8.72 -5.28
N ILE A 19 -4.20 -7.82 -6.00
CA ILE A 19 -4.02 -7.86 -7.44
C ILE A 19 -2.55 -8.18 -7.72
N GLU A 20 -2.30 -9.30 -8.35
CA GLU A 20 -0.98 -9.71 -8.79
C GLU A 20 -0.88 -9.53 -10.31
N THR A 21 0.10 -8.79 -10.76
CA THR A 21 0.38 -8.56 -12.18
C THR A 21 1.58 -9.41 -12.63
N VAL A 22 1.62 -9.78 -13.91
CA VAL A 22 2.74 -10.55 -14.46
C VAL A 22 4.02 -9.73 -14.45
N THR A 23 3.92 -8.43 -14.75
CA THR A 23 5.10 -7.53 -14.83
C THR A 23 4.96 -6.31 -13.93
N GLN A 24 6.12 -5.83 -13.46
CA GLN A 24 6.24 -4.59 -12.71
C GLN A 24 5.76 -3.37 -13.54
N GLU A 25 6.05 -3.34 -14.84
CA GLU A 25 5.58 -2.29 -15.73
C GLU A 25 4.06 -2.22 -15.79
N TYR A 26 3.37 -3.38 -15.83
CA TYR A 26 1.91 -3.43 -15.82
C TYR A 26 1.34 -2.91 -14.50
N LEU A 27 1.94 -3.33 -13.37
CA LEU A 27 1.58 -2.82 -12.04
C LEU A 27 1.71 -1.30 -11.99
N GLY A 28 2.87 -0.77 -12.38
CA GLY A 28 3.14 0.66 -12.39
C GLY A 28 2.17 1.45 -13.27
N LYS A 29 1.81 0.95 -14.45
CA LYS A 29 0.82 1.58 -15.33
C LYS A 29 -0.59 1.57 -14.72
N MET A 30 -0.98 0.46 -14.09
CA MET A 30 -2.30 0.31 -13.49
C MET A 30 -2.49 1.25 -12.30
N PHE A 31 -1.48 1.41 -11.45
CA PHE A 31 -1.62 2.09 -10.16
C PHE A 31 -1.09 3.52 -10.15
N CYS A 32 -0.24 3.95 -11.10
CA CYS A 32 0.51 5.21 -11.04
C CYS A 32 -0.35 6.41 -10.62
N ARG A 33 -1.37 6.77 -11.39
CA ARG A 33 -2.12 8.01 -11.09
C ARG A 33 -2.98 7.88 -9.84
N VAL A 34 -3.56 6.71 -9.57
CA VAL A 34 -4.39 6.51 -8.40
C VAL A 34 -3.56 6.50 -7.12
N GLN A 35 -2.38 5.88 -7.13
CA GLN A 35 -1.44 5.89 -6.02
C GLN A 35 -0.94 7.31 -5.72
N GLU A 36 -0.52 8.04 -6.74
CA GLU A 36 -0.05 9.40 -6.61
C GLU A 36 -1.17 10.36 -6.15
N HIS A 37 -2.39 10.14 -6.62
CA HIS A 37 -3.56 10.88 -6.13
C HIS A 37 -3.88 10.58 -4.67
N TYR A 38 -3.58 9.36 -4.21
CA TYR A 38 -3.85 8.94 -2.84
C TYR A 38 -2.82 9.51 -1.85
N GLU A 39 -1.52 9.32 -2.08
CA GLU A 39 -0.51 9.51 -1.04
C GLU A 39 0.67 10.42 -1.39
N SER A 40 0.85 10.80 -2.67
CA SER A 40 1.99 11.60 -3.07
C SER A 40 2.07 12.93 -2.31
N VAL A 41 3.24 13.29 -1.82
CA VAL A 41 3.49 14.61 -1.20
C VAL A 41 3.07 15.75 -2.11
N LYS A 42 3.20 15.59 -3.43
CA LYS A 42 2.87 16.63 -4.40
C LYS A 42 1.47 16.50 -4.99
N TRP A 43 1.01 15.29 -5.27
CA TRP A 43 -0.15 15.02 -6.10
C TRP A 43 -1.38 14.55 -5.33
N ALA A 44 -1.26 14.28 -4.03
CA ALA A 44 -2.39 13.84 -3.22
C ALA A 44 -3.57 14.80 -3.32
N GLY A 45 -4.76 14.25 -3.59
CA GLY A 45 -6.01 15.00 -3.75
C GLY A 45 -6.11 15.87 -5.00
N LYS A 46 -5.11 15.87 -5.90
CA LYS A 46 -5.13 16.67 -7.13
C LYS A 46 -5.54 15.84 -8.34
N ILE A 47 -6.22 16.48 -9.30
CA ILE A 47 -6.50 15.90 -10.62
C ILE A 47 -5.37 16.31 -11.56
N PHE A 48 -4.81 15.35 -12.26
CA PHE A 48 -3.69 15.56 -13.20
C PHE A 48 -3.72 14.53 -14.33
N THR A 49 -3.15 14.91 -15.48
CA THR A 49 -2.95 13.97 -16.59
C THR A 49 -1.67 13.18 -16.41
N LEU A 50 -1.59 12.01 -17.03
CA LEU A 50 -0.35 11.22 -17.06
C LEU A 50 0.82 12.03 -17.66
N GLY A 51 0.55 12.88 -18.67
CA GLY A 51 1.56 13.77 -19.25
C GLY A 51 2.14 14.76 -18.24
N GLN A 52 1.28 15.42 -17.45
CA GLN A 52 1.71 16.35 -16.41
C GLN A 52 2.55 15.64 -15.32
N TYR A 53 2.14 14.44 -14.94
CA TYR A 53 2.90 13.64 -13.97
C TYR A 53 4.28 13.24 -14.53
N ARG A 54 4.34 12.71 -15.74
CA ARG A 54 5.60 12.31 -16.39
C ARG A 54 6.57 13.47 -16.58
N GLU A 55 6.07 14.64 -17.00
CA GLU A 55 6.89 15.83 -17.14
C GLU A 55 7.48 16.28 -15.80
N TRP A 56 6.66 16.32 -14.76
CA TRP A 56 7.12 16.64 -13.41
C TRP A 56 8.13 15.62 -12.90
N TYR A 57 7.81 14.32 -12.98
CA TYR A 57 8.67 13.24 -12.51
C TYR A 57 10.03 13.25 -13.19
N THR A 58 10.05 13.41 -14.54
CA THR A 58 11.30 13.50 -15.30
C THR A 58 12.14 14.71 -14.90
N ARG A 59 11.51 15.85 -14.60
CA ARG A 59 12.22 17.05 -14.16
C ARG A 59 12.80 16.87 -12.76
N GLU A 60 12.10 16.17 -11.87
CA GLU A 60 12.52 15.99 -10.48
C GLU A 60 13.61 14.90 -10.36
N TYR A 61 13.47 13.80 -11.10
CA TYR A 61 14.31 12.60 -10.94
C TYR A 61 15.20 12.31 -12.16
N GLY A 62 15.12 13.11 -13.22
CA GLY A 62 15.96 13.02 -14.42
C GLY A 62 15.43 12.09 -15.51
N ALA A 63 14.65 11.05 -15.18
CA ALA A 63 14.02 10.13 -16.13
C ALA A 63 12.69 9.65 -15.59
N PHE A 64 11.77 9.21 -16.47
CA PHE A 64 10.52 8.58 -16.06
C PHE A 64 10.69 7.06 -15.98
N ASP A 65 11.04 6.56 -14.82
CA ASP A 65 11.23 5.14 -14.53
C ASP A 65 10.23 4.59 -13.50
N TYR A 66 9.19 5.36 -13.17
CA TYR A 66 8.15 4.99 -12.19
C TYR A 66 7.61 3.57 -12.40
N TYR A 67 7.29 3.20 -13.65
CA TYR A 67 6.70 1.89 -13.95
C TYR A 67 7.62 0.71 -13.64
N SER A 68 8.93 0.92 -13.66
CA SER A 68 9.92 -0.10 -13.36
C SER A 68 10.46 -0.04 -11.92
N SER A 69 10.00 0.92 -11.12
CA SER A 69 10.42 1.08 -9.73
C SER A 69 9.39 0.61 -8.71
N VAL A 70 8.10 0.52 -9.10
CA VAL A 70 7.01 0.12 -8.20
C VAL A 70 7.05 -1.39 -7.97
N VAL A 71 7.24 -1.82 -6.72
CA VAL A 71 7.28 -3.24 -6.34
C VAL A 71 6.03 -3.69 -5.59
N GLY A 72 5.35 -2.75 -4.92
CA GLY A 72 4.10 -2.96 -4.20
C GLY A 72 3.28 -1.68 -4.21
N THR A 73 2.00 -1.78 -3.96
CA THR A 73 1.07 -0.65 -3.91
C THR A 73 -0.14 -0.98 -3.07
N ASN A 74 -0.75 0.03 -2.47
CA ASN A 74 -1.92 -0.15 -1.64
C ASN A 74 -2.86 1.06 -1.72
N LEU A 75 -4.18 0.82 -1.74
CA LEU A 75 -5.18 1.88 -1.90
C LEU A 75 -6.48 1.55 -1.16
N PRO A 76 -7.08 2.50 -0.42
CA PRO A 76 -8.49 2.40 -0.02
C PRO A 76 -9.41 2.63 -1.22
N SER A 77 -10.56 1.97 -1.27
CA SER A 77 -11.55 2.13 -2.34
C SER A 77 -12.06 3.57 -2.48
N SER A 78 -12.00 4.36 -1.40
CA SER A 78 -12.43 5.77 -1.39
C SER A 78 -11.65 6.65 -2.37
N CYS A 79 -10.39 6.31 -2.70
CA CYS A 79 -9.56 7.09 -3.63
C CYS A 79 -9.97 6.92 -5.11
N SER A 80 -10.82 5.93 -5.41
CA SER A 80 -11.28 5.64 -6.78
C SER A 80 -12.33 6.61 -7.31
N LYS A 81 -13.02 7.35 -6.43
CA LYS A 81 -14.17 8.18 -6.81
C LYS A 81 -13.89 9.11 -7.99
N PRO A 82 -12.82 9.93 -8.01
CA PRO A 82 -12.57 10.84 -9.15
C PRO A 82 -12.26 10.09 -10.46
N PHE A 83 -11.75 8.86 -10.39
CA PHE A 83 -11.51 8.02 -11.56
C PHE A 83 -12.82 7.46 -12.12
N ILE A 84 -13.73 7.03 -11.25
CA ILE A 84 -15.08 6.56 -11.64
C ILE A 84 -15.91 7.70 -12.23
N GLU A 85 -15.77 8.91 -11.71
CA GLU A 85 -16.45 10.14 -12.18
C GLU A 85 -15.85 10.70 -13.48
N GLY A 86 -14.76 10.11 -14.02
CA GLY A 86 -14.13 10.52 -15.29
C GLY A 86 -13.24 11.76 -15.19
N LEU A 87 -12.89 12.20 -13.97
CA LEU A 87 -12.03 13.38 -13.80
C LEU A 87 -10.57 13.12 -14.23
N PHE A 88 -10.19 11.85 -14.35
CA PHE A 88 -8.87 11.42 -14.84
C PHE A 88 -8.87 10.96 -16.30
N ASP A 89 -9.99 11.13 -17.04
CA ASP A 89 -10.06 10.73 -18.45
C ASP A 89 -9.11 11.53 -19.36
N PRO A 90 -8.55 10.88 -20.41
CA PRO A 90 -8.71 9.47 -20.72
C PRO A 90 -7.88 8.57 -19.77
N LEU A 91 -8.47 7.44 -19.38
CA LEU A 91 -7.77 6.39 -18.64
C LEU A 91 -6.95 5.51 -19.61
N SER A 92 -5.81 4.99 -19.17
CA SER A 92 -5.09 3.93 -19.88
C SER A 92 -5.88 2.60 -19.85
N GLU A 93 -5.48 1.61 -20.68
CA GLU A 93 -6.11 0.29 -20.64
C GLU A 93 -5.97 -0.37 -19.28
N GLU A 94 -4.80 -0.22 -18.64
CA GLU A 94 -4.50 -0.79 -17.33
C GLU A 94 -5.28 -0.10 -16.21
N GLU A 95 -5.40 1.23 -16.26
CA GLU A 95 -6.23 1.99 -15.30
C GLU A 95 -7.72 1.66 -15.43
N GLN A 96 -8.22 1.40 -16.65
CA GLN A 96 -9.59 0.98 -16.86
C GLN A 96 -9.89 -0.35 -16.15
N VAL A 97 -8.96 -1.31 -16.18
CA VAL A 97 -9.11 -2.58 -15.46
C VAL A 97 -9.24 -2.34 -13.96
N LEU A 98 -8.39 -1.48 -13.38
CA LEU A 98 -8.46 -1.13 -11.96
C LEU A 98 -9.78 -0.46 -11.60
N VAL A 99 -10.23 0.51 -12.41
CA VAL A 99 -11.50 1.24 -12.18
C VAL A 99 -12.71 0.32 -12.26
N GLU A 100 -12.71 -0.66 -13.17
CA GLU A 100 -13.78 -1.67 -13.25
C GLU A 100 -13.84 -2.53 -11.97
N LEU A 101 -12.71 -2.88 -11.36
CA LEU A 101 -12.69 -3.59 -10.08
C LEU A 101 -13.34 -2.76 -8.96
N PHE A 102 -13.10 -1.45 -8.93
CA PHE A 102 -13.78 -0.55 -7.98
C PHE A 102 -15.29 -0.49 -8.23
N ARG A 103 -15.72 -0.44 -9.50
CA ARG A 103 -17.16 -0.40 -9.86
C ARG A 103 -17.92 -1.68 -9.52
N CYS A 104 -17.23 -2.82 -9.52
CA CYS A 104 -17.85 -4.11 -9.21
C CYS A 104 -18.18 -4.30 -7.72
N ARG A 105 -17.75 -3.40 -6.84
CA ARG A 105 -18.03 -3.48 -5.39
C ARG A 105 -18.68 -2.20 -4.89
N THR A 106 -19.58 -2.37 -3.93
CA THR A 106 -20.33 -1.26 -3.29
C THR A 106 -19.95 -1.05 -1.82
N ASP A 107 -19.19 -1.99 -1.25
CA ASP A 107 -18.66 -1.91 0.11
C ASP A 107 -17.30 -1.21 0.13
N ASP A 108 -16.92 -0.66 1.27
CA ASP A 108 -15.57 -0.15 1.48
C ASP A 108 -14.57 -1.31 1.56
N PHE A 109 -13.53 -1.26 0.74
CA PHE A 109 -12.49 -2.26 0.67
C PHE A 109 -11.12 -1.62 0.39
N TYR A 110 -10.09 -2.43 0.44
CA TYR A 110 -8.72 -2.04 0.22
C TYR A 110 -8.10 -2.91 -0.88
N ILE A 111 -7.43 -2.30 -1.84
CA ILE A 111 -6.68 -3.01 -2.86
C ILE A 111 -5.19 -2.92 -2.51
N ILE A 112 -4.53 -4.06 -2.57
CA ILE A 112 -3.08 -4.14 -2.57
C ILE A 112 -2.63 -4.74 -3.89
N GLY A 113 -1.55 -4.25 -4.44
CA GLY A 113 -0.98 -4.70 -5.72
C GLY A 113 0.45 -5.17 -5.55
N GLY A 114 0.82 -6.18 -6.32
CA GLY A 114 2.17 -6.70 -6.42
C GLY A 114 2.41 -7.35 -7.77
N THR A 115 3.60 -7.89 -7.98
CA THR A 115 4.00 -8.50 -9.24
C THR A 115 4.75 -9.80 -9.01
N GLU A 116 4.55 -10.78 -9.90
CA GLU A 116 5.32 -12.03 -9.89
C GLU A 116 6.83 -11.81 -10.05
N GLU A 117 7.24 -10.75 -10.78
CA GLU A 117 8.66 -10.43 -11.02
C GLU A 117 9.41 -9.95 -9.78
N GLY A 118 8.74 -9.27 -8.87
CA GLY A 118 9.36 -8.61 -7.71
C GLY A 118 8.78 -9.00 -6.36
N ASP A 119 7.82 -9.94 -6.34
CA ASP A 119 7.12 -10.28 -5.12
C ASP A 119 8.03 -11.04 -4.16
N SER A 120 8.49 -10.30 -3.15
CA SER A 120 8.97 -10.96 -1.94
C SER A 120 7.79 -11.13 -0.98
N THR A 121 7.78 -12.21 -0.22
CA THR A 121 6.84 -12.39 0.91
C THR A 121 6.85 -11.18 1.84
N ALA A 122 7.95 -10.46 1.94
CA ALA A 122 8.08 -9.23 2.72
C ALA A 122 7.21 -8.11 2.14
N THR A 123 7.33 -7.80 0.84
CA THR A 123 6.52 -6.77 0.16
C THR A 123 5.03 -7.07 0.30
N PHE A 124 4.61 -8.30 -0.02
CA PHE A 124 3.22 -8.71 0.15
C PHE A 124 2.72 -8.50 1.60
N ASN A 125 3.51 -8.90 2.59
CA ASN A 125 3.15 -8.73 3.99
C ASN A 125 3.08 -7.25 4.41
N HIS A 126 3.96 -6.42 3.86
CA HIS A 126 3.96 -4.98 4.06
C HIS A 126 2.64 -4.36 3.56
N GLU A 127 2.27 -4.63 2.31
CA GLU A 127 1.04 -4.11 1.71
C GLU A 127 -0.23 -4.63 2.43
N VAL A 128 -0.25 -5.91 2.84
CA VAL A 128 -1.36 -6.46 3.66
C VAL A 128 -1.48 -5.73 5.00
N THR A 129 -0.38 -5.24 5.56
CA THR A 129 -0.40 -4.52 6.83
C THR A 129 -1.10 -3.17 6.70
N HIS A 130 -0.85 -2.42 5.61
CA HIS A 130 -1.61 -1.22 5.27
C HIS A 130 -3.10 -1.51 5.09
N GLY A 131 -3.41 -2.60 4.37
CA GLY A 131 -4.80 -3.04 4.21
C GLY A 131 -5.50 -3.33 5.54
N LEU A 132 -4.83 -3.97 6.50
CA LEU A 132 -5.38 -4.19 7.84
C LEU A 132 -5.58 -2.88 8.60
N PHE A 133 -4.60 -1.97 8.54
CA PHE A 133 -4.69 -0.66 9.19
C PHE A 133 -5.87 0.14 8.62
N GLY A 134 -6.02 0.19 7.30
CA GLY A 134 -7.10 0.93 6.65
C GLY A 134 -8.50 0.30 6.73
N THR A 135 -8.63 -0.99 7.12
CA THR A 135 -9.94 -1.69 7.09
C THR A 135 -10.40 -2.30 8.40
N CYS A 136 -9.54 -2.33 9.42
CA CYS A 136 -9.84 -2.89 10.73
C CYS A 136 -9.62 -1.83 11.83
N PRO A 137 -10.66 -1.06 12.24
CA PRO A 137 -10.53 0.02 13.22
C PRO A 137 -9.95 -0.43 14.56
N GLU A 138 -10.25 -1.66 15.00
CA GLU A 138 -9.70 -2.20 16.23
C GLU A 138 -8.18 -2.47 16.12
N TYR A 139 -7.72 -2.85 14.93
CA TYR A 139 -6.28 -3.00 14.66
C TYR A 139 -5.61 -1.63 14.63
N GLU A 140 -6.15 -0.68 13.90
CA GLU A 140 -5.66 0.70 13.82
C GLU A 140 -5.49 1.31 15.22
N GLU A 141 -6.52 1.21 16.08
CA GLU A 141 -6.47 1.74 17.45
C GLU A 141 -5.32 1.12 18.27
N GLN A 142 -5.11 -0.20 18.16
CA GLN A 142 -4.04 -0.87 18.89
C GLN A 142 -2.66 -0.52 18.33
N VAL A 143 -2.54 -0.38 17.01
CA VAL A 143 -1.31 0.07 16.36
C VAL A 143 -0.94 1.48 16.80
N LEU A 144 -1.86 2.43 16.79
CA LEU A 144 -1.60 3.80 17.21
C LEU A 144 -1.10 3.86 18.67
N LYS A 145 -1.68 3.07 19.56
CA LYS A 145 -1.18 2.95 20.95
C LYS A 145 0.23 2.38 21.01
N LEU A 146 0.52 1.38 20.20
CA LEU A 146 1.84 0.74 20.15
C LEU A 146 2.90 1.66 19.54
N VAL A 147 2.54 2.41 18.51
CA VAL A 147 3.39 3.45 17.89
C VAL A 147 3.74 4.52 18.91
N GLU A 148 2.76 5.09 19.64
CA GLU A 148 3.00 6.09 20.68
C GLU A 148 3.90 5.55 21.81
N LYS A 149 3.66 4.32 22.26
CA LYS A 149 4.55 3.64 23.22
C LYS A 149 5.98 3.55 22.69
N THR A 150 6.11 3.20 21.41
CA THR A 150 7.41 3.04 20.75
C THR A 150 8.15 4.37 20.60
N LYS A 151 7.45 5.45 20.23
CA LYS A 151 7.99 6.83 20.19
C LYS A 151 8.61 7.23 21.52
N ILE A 152 7.91 6.96 22.63
CA ILE A 152 8.37 7.28 23.99
C ILE A 152 9.59 6.44 24.40
N GLN A 153 9.56 5.14 24.09
CA GLN A 153 10.57 4.19 24.57
C GLN A 153 11.83 4.13 23.68
N ASN A 154 11.74 4.59 22.42
CA ASN A 154 12.80 4.49 21.44
C ASN A 154 12.99 5.79 20.63
N PRO A 155 13.09 6.97 21.28
CA PRO A 155 13.06 8.27 20.59
C PRO A 155 14.16 8.41 19.53
N GLU A 156 15.39 7.95 19.82
CA GLU A 156 16.48 8.02 18.86
C GLU A 156 16.22 7.17 17.60
N ARG A 157 15.60 6.00 17.75
CA ARG A 157 15.29 5.12 16.62
C ARG A 157 14.15 5.67 15.79
N MET A 158 13.18 6.29 16.45
CA MET A 158 12.09 7.00 15.78
C MET A 158 12.60 8.20 14.98
N THR A 159 13.55 8.96 15.50
CA THR A 159 14.20 10.06 14.75
C THR A 159 14.83 9.54 13.46
N LEU A 160 15.63 8.48 13.53
CA LEU A 160 16.25 7.87 12.34
C LEU A 160 15.19 7.36 11.33
N LEU A 161 14.09 6.79 11.81
CA LEU A 161 13.01 6.31 10.96
C LEU A 161 12.28 7.47 10.26
N TYR A 162 12.02 8.57 10.95
CA TYR A 162 11.44 9.77 10.36
C TYR A 162 12.36 10.43 9.34
N GLU A 163 13.67 10.47 9.59
CA GLU A 163 14.66 10.92 8.61
C GLU A 163 14.62 10.06 7.36
N TYR A 164 14.59 8.73 7.52
CA TYR A 164 14.46 7.79 6.42
C TYR A 164 13.18 8.03 5.61
N PHE A 165 12.02 8.20 6.27
CA PHE A 165 10.75 8.49 5.59
C PHE A 165 10.81 9.80 4.81
N LYS A 166 11.37 10.84 5.39
CA LYS A 166 11.53 12.14 4.74
C LYS A 166 12.44 12.08 3.51
N GLU A 167 13.57 11.37 3.60
CA GLU A 167 14.50 11.18 2.50
C GLU A 167 13.90 10.39 1.33
N ASN A 168 12.95 9.50 1.63
CA ASN A 168 12.23 8.68 0.65
C ASN A 168 10.86 9.25 0.27
N ALA A 169 10.60 10.54 0.58
CA ALA A 169 9.40 11.28 0.20
C ALA A 169 8.07 10.67 0.67
N TYR A 170 8.06 9.99 1.83
CA TYR A 170 6.81 9.55 2.45
C TYR A 170 5.97 10.73 2.94
N ASN A 171 4.66 10.60 2.83
CA ASN A 171 3.72 11.58 3.35
C ASN A 171 3.62 11.48 4.88
N GLU A 172 3.85 12.59 5.59
CA GLU A 172 3.81 12.62 7.05
C GLU A 172 2.47 12.13 7.65
N ALA A 173 1.36 12.33 6.92
CA ALA A 173 0.05 11.86 7.36
C ALA A 173 -0.06 10.31 7.44
N GLN A 174 0.87 9.59 6.80
CA GLN A 174 0.88 8.12 6.77
C GLN A 174 1.97 7.51 7.65
N TYR A 175 2.77 8.32 8.37
CA TYR A 175 3.90 7.83 9.13
C TYR A 175 3.55 6.76 10.17
N ASP A 176 2.40 6.85 10.84
CA ASP A 176 2.02 5.87 11.86
C ASP A 176 1.68 4.51 11.24
N ASP A 177 1.08 4.49 10.05
CA ASP A 177 0.84 3.28 9.26
C ASP A 177 2.16 2.71 8.70
N GLU A 178 3.03 3.56 8.16
CA GLU A 178 4.36 3.15 7.70
C GLU A 178 5.24 2.58 8.83
N ILE A 179 5.25 3.19 10.01
CA ILE A 179 5.93 2.66 11.20
C ILE A 179 5.45 1.24 11.50
N ASN A 180 4.13 1.03 11.46
CA ASN A 180 3.53 -0.29 11.68
C ASN A 180 3.99 -1.31 10.63
N ALA A 181 3.90 -0.98 9.34
CA ALA A 181 4.29 -1.86 8.25
C ALA A 181 5.78 -2.22 8.30
N TYR A 182 6.65 -1.21 8.42
CA TYR A 182 8.11 -1.41 8.48
C TYR A 182 8.56 -2.19 9.70
N ILE A 183 8.05 -1.90 10.90
CA ILE A 183 8.49 -2.62 12.10
C ILE A 183 7.98 -4.06 12.10
N SER A 184 6.74 -4.30 11.64
CA SER A 184 6.15 -5.64 11.65
C SER A 184 6.59 -6.55 10.50
N CYS A 185 7.02 -6.00 9.35
CA CYS A 185 7.33 -6.79 8.16
C CYS A 185 8.78 -6.64 7.69
N ASP A 186 9.39 -5.46 7.85
CA ASP A 186 10.65 -5.10 7.23
C ASP A 186 11.76 -4.74 8.24
N SER A 187 11.68 -5.30 9.45
CA SER A 187 12.63 -5.00 10.52
C SER A 187 14.09 -5.31 10.16
N GLU A 188 14.35 -6.34 9.33
CA GLU A 188 15.69 -6.66 8.82
C GLU A 188 16.15 -5.63 7.77
N TYR A 189 15.22 -5.14 6.92
CA TYR A 189 15.52 -4.06 5.99
C TYR A 189 15.86 -2.77 6.75
N LEU A 190 15.06 -2.38 7.76
CA LEU A 190 15.39 -1.25 8.64
C LEU A 190 16.75 -1.42 9.31
N ARG A 191 17.08 -2.65 9.74
CA ARG A 191 18.41 -2.96 10.30
C ARG A 191 19.54 -2.70 9.31
N SER A 192 19.35 -3.01 8.02
CA SER A 192 20.32 -2.71 6.97
C SER A 192 20.56 -1.22 6.77
N LYS A 193 19.55 -0.38 7.12
CA LYS A 193 19.60 1.09 7.12
C LYS A 193 20.09 1.67 8.47
N ASN A 194 20.63 0.84 9.37
CA ASN A 194 21.06 1.20 10.73
C ASN A 194 19.91 1.63 11.68
N ILE A 195 18.66 1.41 11.31
CA ILE A 195 17.49 1.65 12.16
C ILE A 195 17.14 0.34 12.87
N LYS A 196 17.63 0.17 14.10
CA LYS A 196 17.56 -1.11 14.82
C LYS A 196 16.64 -0.99 16.03
N PHE A 197 15.44 -1.51 15.93
CA PHE A 197 14.56 -1.71 17.07
C PHE A 197 14.96 -2.96 17.87
N ARG A 198 14.64 -2.97 19.16
CA ARG A 198 14.85 -4.15 20.01
C ARG A 198 13.90 -5.28 19.57
N PRO A 199 14.33 -6.56 19.67
CA PRO A 199 13.49 -7.69 19.26
C PRO A 199 12.12 -7.73 19.92
N GLU A 200 12.00 -7.26 21.17
CA GLU A 200 10.73 -7.22 21.90
C GLU A 200 9.74 -6.23 21.23
N VAL A 201 10.23 -5.08 20.75
CA VAL A 201 9.42 -4.09 20.05
C VAL A 201 8.92 -4.68 18.73
N VAL A 202 9.80 -5.25 17.92
CA VAL A 202 9.44 -5.90 16.66
C VAL A 202 8.37 -6.97 16.90
N LYS A 203 8.59 -7.83 17.88
CA LYS A 203 7.68 -8.91 18.22
C LYS A 203 6.29 -8.43 18.66
N GLU A 204 6.18 -7.30 19.35
CA GLU A 204 4.87 -6.72 19.70
C GLU A 204 4.07 -6.36 18.44
N PHE A 205 4.68 -5.73 17.44
CA PHE A 205 4.03 -5.41 16.16
C PHE A 205 3.67 -6.67 15.35
N GLU A 206 4.59 -7.63 15.24
CA GLU A 206 4.35 -8.91 14.54
C GLU A 206 3.19 -9.70 15.16
N ILE A 207 3.12 -9.79 16.49
CA ILE A 207 2.03 -10.50 17.19
C ILE A 207 0.71 -9.78 16.94
N LEU A 208 0.68 -8.45 17.05
CA LEU A 208 -0.53 -7.66 16.85
C LEU A 208 -1.06 -7.87 15.44
N ARG A 209 -0.19 -7.68 14.42
CA ARG A 209 -0.53 -7.92 13.01
C ARG A 209 -1.04 -9.33 12.76
N SER A 210 -0.31 -10.35 13.20
CA SER A 210 -0.66 -11.76 12.96
C SER A 210 -2.00 -12.13 13.57
N ARG A 211 -2.28 -11.63 14.77
CA ARG A 211 -3.56 -11.84 15.46
C ARG A 211 -4.73 -11.29 14.65
N TYR A 212 -4.66 -10.03 14.22
CA TYR A 212 -5.76 -9.41 13.48
C TYR A 212 -5.92 -9.97 12.07
N LEU A 213 -4.82 -10.29 11.40
CA LEU A 213 -4.87 -10.96 10.09
C LEU A 213 -5.56 -12.33 10.18
N SER A 214 -5.31 -13.10 11.24
CA SER A 214 -6.00 -14.37 11.47
C SER A 214 -7.51 -14.17 11.68
N ILE A 215 -7.89 -13.22 12.55
CA ILE A 215 -9.31 -12.90 12.80
C ILE A 215 -10.03 -12.50 11.52
N GLU A 216 -9.43 -11.62 10.71
CA GLU A 216 -10.05 -11.14 9.47
C GLU A 216 -10.15 -12.23 8.39
N ARG A 217 -9.19 -13.15 8.32
CA ARG A 217 -9.25 -14.33 7.44
C ARG A 217 -10.34 -15.31 7.84
N GLU A 218 -10.51 -15.59 9.11
CA GLU A 218 -11.57 -16.47 9.61
C GLU A 218 -12.97 -15.96 9.26
N LYS A 219 -13.18 -14.63 9.20
CA LYS A 219 -14.44 -14.04 8.74
C LYS A 219 -14.76 -14.38 7.27
N VAL A 220 -13.75 -14.54 6.43
CA VAL A 220 -13.93 -14.97 5.02
C VAL A 220 -14.42 -16.41 4.97
N ASP A 221 -13.69 -17.31 5.65
CA ASP A 221 -13.99 -18.73 5.64
C ASP A 221 -15.40 -19.05 6.18
N SER A 222 -15.86 -18.27 7.16
CA SER A 222 -17.19 -18.44 7.74
C SER A 222 -18.32 -18.05 6.78
N LYS A 223 -18.10 -17.06 5.90
CA LYS A 223 -19.09 -16.63 4.88
C LYS A 223 -19.26 -17.65 3.76
N PHE A 224 -18.24 -18.47 3.47
CA PHE A 224 -18.31 -19.52 2.44
C PHE A 224 -18.86 -20.85 2.98
N ARG A 225 -19.05 -21.02 4.30
CA ARG A 225 -19.59 -22.23 4.94
C ARG A 225 -21.06 -22.09 5.35
N ALA A 226 -21.66 -20.93 5.21
CA ALA A 226 -23.07 -20.65 5.49
C ALA A 226 -23.88 -20.54 4.20
#